data_58fe402a25f1b42c88d0294a900ed2c6
#
_entry.id   58fe402a25f1b42c88d0294a900ed2c6
#
_cell.length_a   1.000
_cell.length_b   1.000
_cell.length_c   1.000
_cell.angle_alpha   90.00
_cell.angle_beta   90.00
_cell.angle_gamma   90.00
#
_symmetry.space_group_name_H-M   'P 1'
#
loop_
_entity.id
_entity.type
_entity.pdbx_description
1 polymer ?
#
loop_
_entity_poly.entity_id
_entity_poly.type
_entity_poly.pdbx_seq_one_letter_code
_entity_poly.pdbx_strand_id
1 'polypeptide(L)'
;MKEKILTNVRIVAPSQKMDEIGNIVIDEKGKIKSIGKKSGTSTSAEKIDLEGLVAIPGLVDMKAFVGEPGFEYKENFRTLSQAALAGGVTSIVTMPNTKPIIDNVSMAVSYTHLTLPTNREV
;
A
#
# COMPACT_ATOMS: atom_id res chain seq x y z
N MET A 1 11.51 7.44 -11.66
CA MET A 1 12.22 6.87 -10.47
C MET A 1 13.28 5.93 -10.99
N LYS A 2 14.42 5.72 -10.31
CA LYS A 2 15.37 4.65 -10.70
C LYS A 2 14.87 3.30 -10.21
N GLU A 3 15.21 2.20 -10.89
CA GLU A 3 14.98 0.85 -10.41
C GLU A 3 15.62 0.69 -9.03
N LYS A 4 14.92 0.07 -8.08
CA LYS A 4 15.40 -0.17 -6.72
C LYS A 4 15.44 -1.66 -6.43
N ILE A 5 16.48 -2.09 -5.71
CA ILE A 5 16.60 -3.45 -5.22
C ILE A 5 16.71 -3.39 -3.70
N LEU A 6 15.70 -3.92 -3.02
CA LEU A 6 15.73 -4.14 -1.57
C LEU A 6 16.42 -5.48 -1.35
N THR A 7 17.54 -5.49 -0.64
CA THR A 7 18.38 -6.70 -0.46
C THR A 7 18.29 -7.21 0.98
N ASN A 8 18.56 -8.50 1.17
CA ASN A 8 18.69 -9.17 2.47
C ASN A 8 17.44 -9.09 3.36
N VAL A 9 16.25 -8.94 2.78
CA VAL A 9 14.99 -8.84 3.53
C VAL A 9 14.33 -10.20 3.67
N ARG A 10 13.82 -10.53 4.86
CA ARG A 10 12.96 -11.70 5.03
C ARG A 10 11.60 -11.42 4.40
N ILE A 11 11.26 -12.16 3.36
CA ILE A 11 10.03 -12.00 2.60
C ILE A 11 9.02 -13.03 3.09
N VAL A 12 7.91 -12.56 3.67
CA VAL A 12 6.81 -13.41 4.13
C VAL A 12 5.58 -13.10 3.29
N ALA A 13 5.26 -13.97 2.33
CA ALA A 13 4.13 -13.84 1.42
C ALA A 13 3.26 -15.12 1.46
N PRO A 14 2.28 -15.21 2.39
CA PRO A 14 1.49 -16.42 2.62
C PRO A 14 0.75 -16.93 1.38
N SER A 15 0.23 -16.02 0.55
CA SER A 15 -0.46 -16.38 -0.70
C SER A 15 0.43 -17.11 -1.70
N GLN A 16 1.74 -16.89 -1.63
CA GLN A 16 2.75 -17.56 -2.47
C GLN A 16 3.49 -18.66 -1.72
N LYS A 17 3.09 -18.97 -0.47
CA LYS A 17 3.77 -19.91 0.43
C LYS A 17 5.27 -19.61 0.57
N MET A 18 5.62 -18.33 0.60
CA MET A 18 7.00 -17.85 0.65
C MET A 18 7.32 -17.35 2.07
N ASP A 19 8.42 -17.83 2.63
CA ASP A 19 9.09 -17.33 3.83
C ASP A 19 10.58 -17.57 3.66
N GLU A 20 11.28 -16.58 3.12
CA GLU A 20 12.71 -16.69 2.85
C GLU A 20 13.40 -15.33 2.87
N ILE A 21 14.71 -15.35 3.10
CA ILE A 21 15.54 -14.16 2.91
C ILE A 21 15.87 -14.04 1.42
N GLY A 22 15.61 -12.87 0.87
CA GLY A 22 15.81 -12.61 -0.56
C GLY A 22 15.82 -11.13 -0.88
N ASN A 23 15.57 -10.82 -2.15
CA ASN A 23 15.54 -9.46 -2.66
C ASN A 23 14.17 -9.14 -3.26
N ILE A 24 13.81 -7.86 -3.23
CA ILE A 24 12.63 -7.33 -3.90
C ILE A 24 13.11 -6.29 -4.91
N VAL A 25 12.76 -6.49 -6.18
CA VAL A 25 13.07 -5.54 -7.25
C VAL A 25 11.85 -4.70 -7.57
N ILE A 26 12.02 -3.38 -7.49
CA ILE A 26 10.99 -2.39 -7.80
C ILE A 26 11.41 -1.66 -9.07
N ASP A 27 10.55 -1.67 -10.08
CA ASP A 27 10.82 -1.02 -11.36
C ASP A 27 10.72 0.52 -11.27
N GLU A 28 11.05 1.19 -12.36
CA GLU A 28 11.00 2.65 -12.49
C GLU A 28 9.59 3.24 -12.31
N LYS A 29 8.55 2.39 -12.46
CA LYS A 29 7.14 2.77 -12.26
C LYS A 29 6.64 2.50 -10.84
N GLY A 30 7.53 2.05 -9.92
CA GLY A 30 7.17 1.73 -8.55
C GLY A 30 6.46 0.38 -8.39
N LYS A 31 6.51 -0.51 -9.39
CA LYS A 31 5.90 -1.84 -9.32
C LYS A 31 6.92 -2.89 -8.95
N ILE A 32 6.49 -3.90 -8.20
CA ILE A 32 7.31 -5.07 -7.89
C ILE A 32 7.51 -5.88 -9.19
N LYS A 33 8.75 -5.96 -9.63
CA LYS A 33 9.17 -6.68 -10.85
C LYS A 33 9.47 -8.14 -10.56
N SER A 34 10.14 -8.41 -9.44
CA SER A 34 10.47 -9.75 -9.00
C SER A 34 10.77 -9.80 -7.50
N ILE A 35 10.57 -10.98 -6.90
CA ILE A 35 10.88 -11.25 -5.50
C ILE A 35 11.60 -12.61 -5.38
N GLY A 36 12.46 -12.76 -4.36
CA GLY A 36 13.09 -14.02 -3.99
C GLY A 36 14.62 -13.98 -4.03
N LYS A 37 15.24 -15.13 -3.70
CA LYS A 37 16.71 -15.26 -3.53
C LYS A 37 17.55 -14.87 -4.73
N LYS A 38 17.03 -15.12 -5.94
CA LYS A 38 17.74 -14.86 -7.20
C LYS A 38 17.36 -13.53 -7.87
N SER A 39 16.55 -12.70 -7.20
CA SER A 39 16.10 -11.43 -7.76
C SER A 39 17.16 -10.35 -7.63
N GLY A 40 17.30 -9.51 -8.65
CA GLY A 40 18.11 -8.29 -8.57
C GLY A 40 19.57 -8.44 -9.00
N THR A 41 19.80 -8.68 -10.29
CA THR A 41 21.14 -8.72 -10.90
C THR A 41 21.55 -7.39 -11.56
N SER A 42 20.67 -6.40 -11.61
CA SER A 42 20.96 -5.12 -12.27
C SER A 42 22.07 -4.35 -11.54
N THR A 43 23.09 -3.93 -12.29
CA THR A 43 24.22 -3.14 -11.78
C THR A 43 23.91 -1.65 -11.67
N SER A 44 22.87 -1.17 -12.35
CA SER A 44 22.48 0.24 -12.39
C SER A 44 21.39 0.63 -11.40
N ALA A 45 20.79 -0.35 -10.71
CA ALA A 45 19.73 -0.12 -9.74
C ALA A 45 20.29 0.42 -8.40
N GLU A 46 19.49 1.25 -7.74
CA GLU A 46 19.74 1.66 -6.36
C GLU A 46 19.52 0.46 -5.43
N LYS A 47 20.55 0.09 -4.68
CA LYS A 47 20.48 -1.01 -3.72
C LYS A 47 20.28 -0.48 -2.30
N ILE A 48 19.29 -1.03 -1.61
CA ILE A 48 18.95 -0.70 -0.22
C ILE A 48 19.03 -2.00 0.57
N ASP A 49 19.93 -2.07 1.52
CA ASP A 49 20.07 -3.23 2.40
C ASP A 49 19.03 -3.16 3.53
N LEU A 50 18.25 -4.21 3.67
CA LEU A 50 17.20 -4.34 4.66
C LEU A 50 17.46 -5.55 5.59
N GLU A 51 18.70 -5.88 5.85
CA GLU A 51 19.08 -6.95 6.76
C GLU A 51 18.39 -6.79 8.12
N GLY A 52 17.80 -7.86 8.63
CA GLY A 52 17.05 -7.89 9.88
C GLY A 52 15.61 -7.39 9.79
N LEU A 53 15.17 -6.88 8.65
CA LEU A 53 13.80 -6.46 8.43
C LEU A 53 12.95 -7.54 7.76
N VAL A 54 11.64 -7.43 7.92
CA VAL A 54 10.66 -8.33 7.33
C VAL A 54 9.76 -7.57 6.37
N ALA A 55 9.67 -8.04 5.13
CA ALA A 55 8.72 -7.55 4.15
C ALA A 55 7.48 -8.44 4.13
N ILE A 56 6.32 -7.84 4.29
CA ILE A 56 5.01 -8.50 4.20
C ILE A 56 4.15 -7.80 3.15
N PRO A 57 3.11 -8.44 2.60
CA PRO A 57 2.09 -7.74 1.83
C PRO A 57 1.48 -6.60 2.65
N GLY A 58 1.09 -5.52 1.98
CA GLY A 58 0.41 -4.42 2.64
C GLY A 58 -0.83 -4.88 3.40
N LEU A 59 -1.07 -4.29 4.56
CA LEU A 59 -2.18 -4.65 5.42
C LEU A 59 -3.51 -4.16 4.84
N VAL A 60 -4.59 -4.87 5.17
CA VAL A 60 -5.97 -4.52 4.78
C VAL A 60 -6.75 -4.20 6.04
N ASP A 61 -7.28 -2.97 6.15
CA ASP A 61 -8.23 -2.61 7.21
C ASP A 61 -9.65 -2.79 6.68
N MET A 62 -10.36 -3.74 7.25
CA MET A 62 -11.72 -4.12 6.85
C MET A 62 -12.81 -3.24 7.47
N LYS A 63 -12.47 -2.28 8.33
CA LYS A 63 -13.46 -1.49 9.07
C LYS A 63 -12.94 -0.11 9.49
N ALA A 64 -12.69 0.74 8.50
CA ALA A 64 -12.21 2.10 8.75
C ALA A 64 -13.36 3.13 8.67
N PHE A 65 -13.33 4.11 9.56
CA PHE A 65 -14.20 5.29 9.47
C PHE A 65 -13.50 6.39 8.69
N VAL A 66 -14.14 6.89 7.63
CA VAL A 66 -13.55 7.96 6.80
C VAL A 66 -14.11 9.34 7.13
N GLY A 67 -15.32 9.42 7.66
CA GLY A 67 -15.95 10.72 7.98
C GLY A 67 -16.46 11.53 6.78
N GLU A 68 -16.11 11.15 5.58
CA GLU A 68 -16.49 11.83 4.34
C GLU A 68 -17.49 10.97 3.55
N PRO A 69 -18.68 11.50 3.21
CA PRO A 69 -19.16 12.87 3.40
C PRO A 69 -19.72 13.17 4.80
N GLY A 70 -19.68 14.45 5.20
CA GLY A 70 -20.45 15.04 6.28
C GLY A 70 -19.79 15.12 7.65
N PHE A 71 -18.64 14.48 7.84
CA PHE A 71 -17.85 14.55 9.07
C PHE A 71 -16.37 14.81 8.78
N GLU A 72 -16.09 15.56 7.70
CA GLU A 72 -14.73 15.85 7.23
C GLU A 72 -13.86 16.56 8.28
N TYR A 73 -14.50 17.23 9.25
CA TYR A 73 -13.82 17.87 10.38
C TYR A 73 -13.20 16.86 11.37
N LYS A 74 -13.64 15.57 11.33
CA LYS A 74 -13.07 14.49 12.12
C LYS A 74 -12.00 13.75 11.34
N GLU A 75 -12.34 13.37 10.11
CA GLU A 75 -11.48 12.59 9.23
C GLU A 75 -11.95 12.73 7.79
N ASN A 76 -11.04 12.72 6.85
CA ASN A 76 -11.32 12.69 5.42
C ASN A 76 -10.44 11.65 4.72
N PHE A 77 -10.71 11.37 3.43
CA PHE A 77 -9.95 10.37 2.69
C PHE A 77 -8.45 10.65 2.65
N ARG A 78 -8.05 11.91 2.56
CA ARG A 78 -6.64 12.28 2.49
C ARG A 78 -5.91 11.99 3.80
N THR A 79 -6.46 12.41 4.93
CA THR A 79 -5.82 12.22 6.23
C THR A 79 -5.84 10.76 6.64
N LEU A 80 -6.96 10.06 6.40
CA LEU A 80 -7.06 8.61 6.61
C LEU A 80 -6.02 7.85 5.78
N SER A 81 -5.84 8.22 4.50
CA SER A 81 -4.85 7.57 3.62
C SER A 81 -3.44 7.72 4.14
N GLN A 82 -3.08 8.92 4.58
CA GLN A 82 -1.75 9.19 5.12
C GLN A 82 -1.48 8.40 6.39
N ALA A 83 -2.46 8.36 7.30
CA ALA A 83 -2.37 7.58 8.52
C ALA A 83 -2.28 6.07 8.25
N ALA A 84 -3.09 5.58 7.32
CA ALA A 84 -3.09 4.18 6.91
C ALA A 84 -1.72 3.76 6.33
N LEU A 85 -1.19 4.55 5.39
CA LEU A 85 0.13 4.28 4.79
C LEU A 85 1.25 4.31 5.83
N ALA A 86 1.22 5.25 6.77
CA ALA A 86 2.18 5.30 7.87
C ALA A 86 2.14 4.05 8.75
N GLY A 87 0.97 3.41 8.87
CA GLY A 87 0.78 2.14 9.58
C GLY A 87 0.98 0.88 8.72
N GLY A 88 1.36 1.02 7.43
CA GLY A 88 1.53 -0.12 6.52
C GLY A 88 0.21 -0.68 5.95
N VAL A 89 -0.91 0.03 6.13
CA VAL A 89 -2.21 -0.34 5.55
C VAL A 89 -2.28 0.19 4.12
N THR A 90 -2.46 -0.68 3.14
CA THR A 90 -2.50 -0.35 1.70
C THR A 90 -3.89 -0.48 1.09
N SER A 91 -4.82 -1.07 1.80
CA SER A 91 -6.21 -1.21 1.37
C SER A 91 -7.15 -1.00 2.55
N ILE A 92 -8.23 -0.26 2.32
CA ILE A 92 -9.20 0.09 3.35
C ILE A 92 -10.60 -0.21 2.86
N VAL A 93 -11.41 -0.84 3.72
CA VAL A 93 -12.86 -0.95 3.53
C VAL A 93 -13.52 0.06 4.46
N THR A 94 -14.14 1.07 3.90
CA THR A 94 -14.76 2.15 4.68
C THR A 94 -16.17 1.80 5.11
N MET A 95 -16.55 2.29 6.29
CA MET A 95 -17.90 2.17 6.82
C MET A 95 -18.83 3.20 6.17
N PRO A 96 -20.09 2.84 5.85
CA PRO A 96 -21.04 3.74 5.19
C PRO A 96 -21.72 4.73 6.14
N ASN A 97 -21.31 4.80 7.39
CA ASN A 97 -21.91 5.62 8.46
C ASN A 97 -21.54 7.11 8.35
N THR A 98 -21.75 7.67 7.18
CA THR A 98 -21.49 9.05 6.77
C THR A 98 -22.78 9.89 6.75
N LYS A 99 -22.70 11.18 6.44
CA LYS A 99 -23.87 12.06 6.33
C LYS A 99 -23.79 12.87 5.02
N PRO A 100 -24.63 12.55 4.01
CA PRO A 100 -25.59 11.44 3.99
C PRO A 100 -24.94 10.05 4.08
N ILE A 101 -25.72 9.06 4.52
CA ILE A 101 -25.27 7.64 4.52
C ILE A 101 -25.04 7.20 3.06
N ILE A 102 -23.95 6.46 2.84
CA ILE A 102 -23.66 5.87 1.53
C ILE A 102 -24.47 4.58 1.39
N ASP A 103 -25.69 4.69 0.87
CA ASP A 103 -26.66 3.61 0.74
C ASP A 103 -27.09 3.32 -0.71
N ASN A 104 -26.50 4.02 -1.66
CA ASN A 104 -26.80 3.84 -3.07
C ASN A 104 -25.54 3.76 -3.94
N VAL A 105 -25.69 3.14 -5.11
CA VAL A 105 -24.60 2.85 -6.03
C VAL A 105 -23.90 4.13 -6.53
N SER A 106 -24.64 5.19 -6.82
CA SER A 106 -24.07 6.43 -7.35
C SER A 106 -23.13 7.09 -6.36
N MET A 107 -23.50 7.13 -5.09
CA MET A 107 -22.64 7.64 -4.04
C MET A 107 -21.44 6.74 -3.80
N ALA A 108 -21.67 5.42 -3.72
CA ALA A 108 -20.57 4.46 -3.55
C ALA A 108 -19.53 4.56 -4.68
N VAL A 109 -19.97 4.70 -5.94
CA VAL A 109 -19.09 4.86 -7.09
C VAL A 109 -18.29 6.17 -6.99
N SER A 110 -18.92 7.29 -6.64
CA SER A 110 -18.25 8.59 -6.52
C SER A 110 -17.10 8.53 -5.51
N TYR A 111 -17.27 7.84 -4.40
CA TYR A 111 -16.24 7.71 -3.36
C TYR A 111 -15.24 6.59 -3.63
N THR A 112 -15.62 5.53 -4.34
CA THR A 112 -14.69 4.46 -4.75
C THR A 112 -13.66 4.96 -5.77
N HIS A 113 -14.01 5.95 -6.59
CA HIS A 113 -13.10 6.57 -7.56
C HIS A 113 -12.18 7.64 -6.95
N LEU A 114 -12.33 7.98 -5.69
CA LEU A 114 -11.33 8.75 -4.96
C LEU A 114 -10.16 7.81 -4.66
N THR A 115 -9.35 7.58 -5.68
CA THR A 115 -8.12 6.80 -5.52
C THR A 115 -7.25 7.48 -4.49
N LEU A 116 -6.85 6.72 -3.49
CA LEU A 116 -5.80 7.14 -2.58
C LEU A 116 -4.60 7.62 -3.40
N PRO A 117 -4.00 8.78 -3.11
CA PRO A 117 -2.85 9.28 -3.86
C PRO A 117 -1.59 8.48 -3.53
N THR A 118 -1.63 7.18 -3.81
CA THR A 118 -0.50 6.27 -3.63
C THR A 118 0.56 6.40 -4.74
N ASN A 119 0.30 7.25 -5.74
CA ASN A 119 1.15 7.42 -6.91
C ASN A 119 1.45 8.90 -7.21
N ARG A 120 1.57 9.77 -6.24
CA ARG A 120 2.17 11.07 -6.47
C ARG A 120 3.55 11.10 -5.85
N GLU A 121 4.49 11.21 -6.79
CA GLU A 121 5.87 11.56 -6.60
C GLU A 121 6.10 12.49 -5.41
N VAL A 122 6.98 12.06 -4.54
CA VAL A 122 7.75 12.94 -3.68
C VAL A 122 9.08 13.15 -4.34
#